data_56f7f10c2c686ad1228d34386547010a
#
_entry.id   56f7f10c2c686ad1228d34386547010a
#
_cell.length_a   1.000
_cell.length_b   1.000
_cell.length_c   1.000
_cell.angle_alpha   90.00
_cell.angle_beta   90.00
_cell.angle_gamma   90.00
#
_symmetry.space_group_name_H-M   'P 1'
#
loop_
_entity.id
_entity.type
_entity.pdbx_description
1 polymer ?
#
loop_
_entity_poly.entity_id
_entity_poly.type
_entity_poly.pdbx_seq_one_letter_code
_entity_poly.pdbx_strand_id
1 'polypeptide(L)'
;MSWYIFAQTGMDSNELNRKLKSIIRDNSFFLKMFDEYDIPIERIDDQLTFKIKKMHGIHAQGNGRYIFLNPKLFERGDVLEEKIHFVAHELTHWLTKQREEDCYFADPEEIAAFTHGIIYELLRGKSKQEIFHVLFPIIEAHFEQKQDAKQVFLLLFNKALKKSGKYNELV
;
A
#
# COMPACT_ATOMS: atom_id res chain seq x y z
N MET A 1 -11.93 -12.28 -23.32
CA MET A 1 -11.80 -12.95 -22.01
C MET A 1 -11.74 -12.04 -20.78
N SER A 2 -11.73 -10.70 -20.95
CA SER A 2 -11.65 -9.73 -19.83
C SER A 2 -12.95 -9.55 -19.02
N TRP A 3 -14.11 -9.88 -19.60
CA TRP A 3 -15.42 -9.67 -19.01
C TRP A 3 -15.81 -10.65 -17.90
N TYR A 4 -15.23 -11.86 -17.90
CA TYR A 4 -15.60 -12.89 -16.92
C TYR A 4 -15.11 -12.61 -15.50
N ILE A 5 -14.00 -11.85 -15.34
CA ILE A 5 -13.43 -11.52 -14.02
C ILE A 5 -14.19 -10.38 -13.38
N PHE A 6 -14.69 -9.43 -14.17
CA PHE A 6 -15.53 -8.32 -13.69
C PHE A 6 -16.89 -8.79 -13.16
N ALA A 7 -17.43 -9.88 -13.73
CA ALA A 7 -18.70 -10.43 -13.28
C ALA A 7 -18.67 -11.06 -11.88
N GLN A 8 -17.50 -11.42 -11.36
CA GLN A 8 -17.37 -11.99 -10.03
C GLN A 8 -17.19 -10.97 -8.90
N THR A 9 -16.68 -9.77 -9.19
CA THR A 9 -16.48 -8.72 -8.18
C THR A 9 -17.55 -7.63 -8.22
N GLY A 10 -18.26 -7.49 -9.33
CA GLY A 10 -19.30 -6.44 -9.53
C GLY A 10 -18.76 -5.00 -9.52
N MET A 11 -17.48 -4.80 -9.22
CA MET A 11 -16.89 -3.46 -9.04
C MET A 11 -16.14 -3.04 -10.31
N ASP A 12 -16.50 -1.90 -10.89
CA ASP A 12 -15.74 -1.29 -11.98
C ASP A 12 -14.66 -0.32 -11.48
N SER A 13 -13.79 0.13 -12.39
CA SER A 13 -12.70 1.05 -12.03
C SER A 13 -13.19 2.40 -11.49
N ASN A 14 -14.36 2.88 -11.89
CA ASN A 14 -14.90 4.15 -11.42
C ASN A 14 -15.45 4.00 -10.00
N GLU A 15 -16.12 2.91 -9.72
CA GLU A 15 -16.62 2.57 -8.39
C GLU A 15 -15.45 2.38 -7.42
N LEU A 16 -14.44 1.60 -7.82
CA LEU A 16 -13.20 1.42 -7.05
C LEU A 16 -12.54 2.76 -6.74
N ASN A 17 -12.38 3.62 -7.76
CA ASN A 17 -11.75 4.92 -7.60
C ASN A 17 -12.49 5.81 -6.59
N ARG A 18 -13.82 5.85 -6.65
CA ARG A 18 -14.65 6.59 -5.67
C ARG A 18 -14.50 6.03 -4.26
N LYS A 19 -14.60 4.71 -4.12
CA LYS A 19 -14.50 4.02 -2.82
C LYS A 19 -13.14 4.25 -2.16
N LEU A 20 -12.05 4.10 -2.89
CA LEU A 20 -10.70 4.32 -2.37
C LEU A 20 -10.45 5.78 -2.00
N LYS A 21 -10.88 6.74 -2.81
CA LYS A 21 -10.76 8.16 -2.48
C LYS A 21 -11.53 8.53 -1.21
N SER A 22 -12.72 7.95 -1.00
CA SER A 22 -13.47 8.13 0.25
C SER A 22 -12.71 7.54 1.44
N ILE A 23 -12.24 6.28 1.34
CA ILE A 23 -11.47 5.64 2.41
C ILE A 23 -10.23 6.48 2.77
N ILE A 24 -9.49 6.98 1.78
CA ILE A 24 -8.28 7.77 2.01
C ILE A 24 -8.60 9.08 2.73
N ARG A 25 -9.68 9.78 2.36
CA ARG A 25 -10.07 11.04 3.00
C ARG A 25 -10.60 10.87 4.42
N ASP A 26 -11.31 9.78 4.66
CA ASP A 26 -12.01 9.56 5.93
C ASP A 26 -11.11 8.86 6.97
N ASN A 27 -9.90 8.46 6.60
CA ASN A 27 -9.01 7.68 7.45
C ASN A 27 -7.84 8.54 7.97
N SER A 28 -7.74 8.68 9.29
CA SER A 28 -6.72 9.48 9.97
C SER A 28 -5.28 9.08 9.63
N PHE A 29 -5.03 7.81 9.31
CA PHE A 29 -3.72 7.34 8.85
C PHE A 29 -3.30 8.04 7.55
N PHE A 30 -4.20 8.09 6.55
CA PHE A 30 -3.88 8.73 5.27
C PHE A 30 -3.76 10.24 5.41
N LEU A 31 -4.61 10.89 6.22
CA LEU A 31 -4.49 12.32 6.49
C LEU A 31 -3.09 12.66 7.03
N LYS A 32 -2.61 11.91 8.03
CA LYS A 32 -1.25 12.09 8.56
C LYS A 32 -0.15 11.78 7.56
N MET A 33 -0.36 10.76 6.73
CA MET A 33 0.58 10.41 5.68
C MET A 33 0.74 11.56 4.68
N PHE A 34 -0.35 12.23 4.28
CA PHE A 34 -0.32 13.40 3.42
C PHE A 34 0.37 14.60 4.09
N ASP A 35 0.10 14.84 5.38
CA ASP A 35 0.75 15.88 6.16
C ASP A 35 2.28 15.69 6.24
N GLU A 36 2.77 14.45 6.34
CA GLU A 36 4.21 14.17 6.36
C GLU A 36 4.93 14.61 5.08
N TYR A 37 4.24 14.66 3.96
CA TYR A 37 4.78 15.08 2.67
C TYR A 37 4.43 16.52 2.30
N ASP A 38 3.74 17.26 3.19
CA ASP A 38 3.25 18.63 2.96
C ASP A 38 2.39 18.72 1.66
N ILE A 39 1.54 17.72 1.45
CA ILE A 39 0.66 17.62 0.28
C ILE A 39 -0.79 17.66 0.74
N PRO A 40 -1.62 18.61 0.25
CA PRO A 40 -3.05 18.63 0.54
C PRO A 40 -3.75 17.36 0.04
N ILE A 41 -4.59 16.73 0.89
CA ILE A 41 -5.27 15.48 0.55
C ILE A 41 -6.21 15.62 -0.65
N GLU A 42 -6.73 16.82 -0.89
CA GLU A 42 -7.62 17.13 -2.01
C GLU A 42 -6.97 16.88 -3.37
N ARG A 43 -5.63 16.88 -3.45
CA ARG A 43 -4.90 16.56 -4.70
C ARG A 43 -5.19 15.18 -5.24
N ILE A 44 -5.65 14.24 -4.41
CA ILE A 44 -6.05 12.91 -4.91
C ILE A 44 -7.19 12.98 -5.92
N ASP A 45 -8.04 14.01 -5.87
CA ASP A 45 -9.21 14.12 -6.75
C ASP A 45 -8.81 14.36 -8.19
N ASP A 46 -7.92 15.30 -8.40
CA ASP A 46 -7.54 15.76 -9.74
C ASP A 46 -6.28 15.05 -10.26
N GLN A 47 -5.38 14.64 -9.37
CA GLN A 47 -4.05 14.17 -9.75
C GLN A 47 -3.86 12.66 -9.65
N LEU A 48 -4.77 11.92 -8.99
CA LEU A 48 -4.66 10.48 -8.81
C LEU A 48 -5.91 9.75 -9.30
N THR A 49 -5.71 8.60 -9.91
CA THR A 49 -6.79 7.72 -10.37
C THR A 49 -6.44 6.27 -10.07
N PHE A 50 -7.33 5.58 -9.36
CA PHE A 50 -7.24 4.14 -9.14
C PHE A 50 -7.91 3.38 -10.27
N LYS A 51 -7.24 2.33 -10.77
CA LYS A 51 -7.75 1.49 -11.86
C LYS A 51 -7.54 0.01 -11.56
N ILE A 52 -8.42 -0.83 -12.08
CA ILE A 52 -8.27 -2.28 -12.03
C ILE A 52 -7.44 -2.73 -13.24
N LYS A 53 -6.36 -3.50 -12.98
CA LYS A 53 -5.52 -4.07 -14.03
C LYS A 53 -5.02 -5.45 -13.60
N LYS A 54 -5.22 -6.47 -14.44
CA LYS A 54 -4.65 -7.80 -14.20
C LYS A 54 -3.14 -7.74 -14.38
N MET A 55 -2.41 -8.14 -13.33
CA MET A 55 -0.95 -8.16 -13.29
C MET A 55 -0.46 -9.51 -12.77
N HIS A 56 0.66 -10.01 -13.32
CA HIS A 56 1.25 -11.27 -12.87
C HIS A 56 2.21 -11.01 -11.69
N GLY A 57 1.95 -11.67 -10.55
CA GLY A 57 2.83 -11.59 -9.38
C GLY A 57 2.81 -10.24 -8.63
N ILE A 58 2.07 -9.24 -9.15
CA ILE A 58 2.01 -7.89 -8.59
C ILE A 58 0.60 -7.63 -8.08
N HIS A 59 0.47 -7.11 -6.85
CA HIS A 59 -0.81 -6.77 -6.23
C HIS A 59 -1.27 -5.35 -6.56
N ALA A 60 -0.35 -4.39 -6.53
CA ALA A 60 -0.57 -3.00 -6.89
C ALA A 60 0.65 -2.44 -7.62
N GLN A 61 0.50 -1.36 -8.36
CA GLN A 61 1.58 -0.67 -9.07
C GLN A 61 1.22 0.78 -9.34
N GLY A 62 2.07 1.72 -8.91
CA GLY A 62 2.00 3.12 -9.27
C GLY A 62 2.59 3.39 -10.67
N ASN A 63 1.98 4.32 -11.41
CA ASN A 63 2.53 4.86 -12.65
C ASN A 63 2.01 6.29 -12.86
N GLY A 64 2.80 7.28 -12.47
CA GLY A 64 2.45 8.70 -12.57
C GLY A 64 1.15 9.01 -11.81
N ARG A 65 0.10 9.40 -12.54
CA ARG A 65 -1.22 9.70 -11.96
C ARG A 65 -2.11 8.48 -11.69
N TYR A 66 -1.63 7.26 -11.98
CA TYR A 66 -2.43 6.05 -11.84
C TYR A 66 -1.85 5.13 -10.79
N ILE A 67 -2.73 4.56 -9.95
CA ILE A 67 -2.43 3.38 -9.14
C ILE A 67 -3.29 2.24 -9.67
N PHE A 68 -2.64 1.20 -10.20
CA PHE A 68 -3.28 0.00 -10.70
C PHE A 68 -3.37 -1.03 -9.58
N LEU A 69 -4.54 -1.63 -9.41
CA LEU A 69 -4.80 -2.68 -8.44
C LEU A 69 -5.19 -3.97 -9.15
N ASN A 70 -4.60 -5.08 -8.72
CA ASN A 70 -4.90 -6.38 -9.29
C ASN A 70 -6.31 -6.83 -8.86
N PRO A 71 -7.18 -7.30 -9.78
CA PRO A 71 -8.51 -7.78 -9.43
C PRO A 71 -8.52 -8.90 -8.39
N LYS A 72 -7.42 -9.67 -8.24
CA LYS A 72 -7.26 -10.66 -7.17
C LYS A 72 -7.41 -10.07 -5.76
N LEU A 73 -7.19 -8.78 -5.58
CA LEU A 73 -7.40 -8.09 -4.31
C LEU A 73 -8.89 -8.00 -3.91
N PHE A 74 -9.80 -8.25 -4.86
CA PHE A 74 -11.24 -8.10 -4.69
C PHE A 74 -12.02 -9.41 -4.88
N GLU A 75 -11.35 -10.53 -5.12
CA GLU A 75 -11.98 -11.82 -5.43
C GLU A 75 -12.83 -12.41 -4.29
N ARG A 76 -12.67 -11.93 -3.07
CA ARG A 76 -13.34 -12.45 -1.88
C ARG A 76 -13.98 -11.31 -1.08
N GLY A 77 -15.05 -10.71 -1.60
CA GLY A 77 -15.89 -9.79 -0.82
C GLY A 77 -15.13 -8.65 -0.13
N ASP A 78 -15.14 -8.58 1.19
CA ASP A 78 -14.64 -7.46 2.02
C ASP A 78 -13.10 -7.30 2.05
N VAL A 79 -12.38 -7.94 1.15
CA VAL A 79 -10.91 -8.01 1.14
C VAL A 79 -10.24 -6.67 0.85
N LEU A 80 -10.95 -5.69 0.28
CA LEU A 80 -10.35 -4.38 -0.02
C LEU A 80 -9.77 -3.71 1.23
N GLU A 81 -10.49 -3.71 2.34
CA GLU A 81 -10.04 -3.11 3.60
C GLU A 81 -8.83 -3.85 4.18
N GLU A 82 -8.80 -5.18 4.04
CA GLU A 82 -7.65 -5.99 4.46
C GLU A 82 -6.41 -5.79 3.60
N LYS A 83 -6.55 -5.26 2.37
CA LYS A 83 -5.46 -5.06 1.42
C LYS A 83 -5.07 -3.60 1.22
N ILE A 84 -5.59 -2.71 2.04
CA ILE A 84 -5.34 -1.26 1.94
C ILE A 84 -3.85 -0.91 2.14
N HIS A 85 -3.07 -1.78 2.81
CA HIS A 85 -1.62 -1.59 2.95
C HIS A 85 -0.89 -1.54 1.59
N PHE A 86 -1.40 -2.22 0.54
CA PHE A 86 -0.87 -2.07 -0.81
C PHE A 86 -1.17 -0.69 -1.39
N VAL A 87 -2.35 -0.13 -1.09
CA VAL A 87 -2.70 1.24 -1.48
C VAL A 87 -1.80 2.23 -0.76
N ALA A 88 -1.54 2.04 0.54
CA ALA A 88 -0.63 2.89 1.31
C ALA A 88 0.80 2.86 0.75
N HIS A 89 1.28 1.68 0.34
CA HIS A 89 2.58 1.51 -0.30
C HIS A 89 2.68 2.33 -1.60
N GLU A 90 1.77 2.10 -2.54
CA GLU A 90 1.78 2.79 -3.84
C GLU A 90 1.52 4.29 -3.71
N LEU A 91 0.70 4.69 -2.72
CA LEU A 91 0.45 6.09 -2.44
C LEU A 91 1.70 6.81 -1.90
N THR A 92 2.55 6.09 -1.13
CA THR A 92 3.84 6.64 -0.69
C THR A 92 4.72 6.97 -1.91
N HIS A 93 4.84 6.06 -2.89
CA HIS A 93 5.56 6.35 -4.12
C HIS A 93 4.98 7.54 -4.89
N TRP A 94 3.65 7.65 -4.95
CA TRP A 94 3.01 8.80 -5.59
C TRP A 94 3.33 10.12 -4.88
N LEU A 95 3.38 10.11 -3.54
CA LEU A 95 3.73 11.28 -2.74
C LEU A 95 5.21 11.67 -2.85
N THR A 96 6.12 10.69 -2.96
CA THR A 96 7.58 10.92 -3.02
C THR A 96 8.09 11.25 -4.41
N LYS A 97 7.34 10.99 -5.48
CA LYS A 97 7.76 11.12 -6.88
C LYS A 97 9.01 10.27 -7.17
N GLN A 98 8.79 9.01 -7.44
CA GLN A 98 9.80 7.95 -7.67
C GLN A 98 11.10 8.43 -8.31
N ARG A 99 12.21 8.00 -7.70
CA ARG A 99 13.54 7.96 -8.31
C ARG A 99 13.87 6.49 -8.60
N GLU A 100 14.39 6.18 -9.78
CA GLU A 100 14.93 4.86 -10.09
C GLU A 100 16.26 4.69 -9.36
N GLU A 101 16.37 3.69 -8.50
CA GLU A 101 17.62 3.25 -7.86
C GLU A 101 17.86 1.76 -8.15
N ASP A 102 19.14 1.37 -8.30
CA ASP A 102 19.54 0.01 -8.69
C ASP A 102 19.29 -1.06 -7.63
N CYS A 103 19.00 -0.67 -6.38
CA CYS A 103 18.75 -1.61 -5.28
C CYS A 103 17.44 -1.30 -4.55
N TYR A 104 16.45 -2.16 -4.74
CA TYR A 104 15.08 -1.98 -4.28
C TYR A 104 14.95 -1.63 -2.78
N PHE A 105 15.61 -2.38 -1.88
CA PHE A 105 15.58 -2.11 -0.44
C PHE A 105 16.70 -1.19 0.07
N ALA A 106 17.51 -0.62 -0.80
CA ALA A 106 18.38 0.51 -0.49
C ALA A 106 17.71 1.85 -0.86
N ASP A 107 16.63 1.80 -1.65
CA ASP A 107 15.82 2.96 -1.98
C ASP A 107 15.06 3.49 -0.76
N PRO A 108 15.31 4.73 -0.31
CA PRO A 108 14.57 5.34 0.79
C PRO A 108 13.05 5.39 0.58
N GLU A 109 12.58 5.46 -0.67
CA GLU A 109 11.17 5.50 -1.01
C GLU A 109 10.50 4.14 -0.78
N GLU A 110 11.15 3.04 -1.18
CA GLU A 110 10.68 1.68 -0.90
C GLU A 110 10.63 1.39 0.60
N ILE A 111 11.68 1.82 1.33
CA ILE A 111 11.70 1.71 2.79
C ILE A 111 10.53 2.50 3.41
N ALA A 112 10.25 3.71 2.92
CA ALA A 112 9.13 4.51 3.39
C ALA A 112 7.79 3.85 3.04
N ALA A 113 7.63 3.34 1.82
CA ALA A 113 6.41 2.71 1.34
C ALA A 113 6.05 1.44 2.15
N PHE A 114 7.01 0.53 2.36
CA PHE A 114 6.80 -0.63 3.22
C PHE A 114 6.54 -0.24 4.68
N THR A 115 7.23 0.79 5.18
CA THR A 115 7.02 1.30 6.54
C THR A 115 5.57 1.79 6.72
N HIS A 116 5.02 2.56 5.78
CA HIS A 116 3.62 3.01 5.84
C HIS A 116 2.63 1.86 5.77
N GLY A 117 2.87 0.87 4.91
CA GLY A 117 2.05 -0.34 4.87
C GLY A 117 2.01 -1.08 6.21
N ILE A 118 3.17 -1.22 6.87
CA ILE A 118 3.26 -1.86 8.21
C ILE A 118 2.55 -1.00 9.27
N ILE A 119 2.72 0.33 9.26
CA ILE A 119 2.04 1.23 10.20
C ILE A 119 0.52 1.06 10.08
N TYR A 120 0.00 1.04 8.85
CA TYR A 120 -1.42 0.85 8.61
C TYR A 120 -1.95 -0.44 9.26
N GLU A 121 -1.24 -1.57 9.07
CA GLU A 121 -1.64 -2.85 9.66
C GLU A 121 -1.51 -2.86 11.20
N LEU A 122 -0.48 -2.19 11.76
CA LEU A 122 -0.33 -2.01 13.21
C LEU A 122 -1.50 -1.23 13.82
N LEU A 123 -1.95 -0.15 13.16
CA LEU A 123 -3.09 0.66 13.61
C LEU A 123 -4.41 -0.11 13.54
N ARG A 124 -4.51 -1.12 12.69
CA ARG A 124 -5.62 -2.08 12.65
C ARG A 124 -5.55 -3.16 13.74
N GLY A 125 -4.56 -3.11 14.60
CA GLY A 125 -4.36 -4.07 15.68
C GLY A 125 -3.76 -5.41 15.24
N LYS A 126 -3.18 -5.48 14.04
CA LYS A 126 -2.51 -6.69 13.56
C LYS A 126 -1.23 -6.95 14.34
N SER A 127 -1.03 -8.20 14.72
CA SER A 127 0.21 -8.67 15.35
C SER A 127 1.38 -8.68 14.36
N LYS A 128 2.60 -8.65 14.88
CA LYS A 128 3.81 -8.82 14.08
C LYS A 128 3.77 -10.08 13.22
N GLN A 129 3.20 -11.18 13.74
CA GLN A 129 3.13 -12.45 13.02
C GLN A 129 2.16 -12.38 11.83
N GLU A 130 0.99 -11.75 11.99
CA GLU A 130 0.05 -11.54 10.90
C GLU A 130 0.65 -10.65 9.80
N ILE A 131 1.31 -9.55 10.18
CA ILE A 131 1.99 -8.65 9.23
C ILE A 131 3.12 -9.39 8.52
N PHE A 132 3.91 -10.21 9.24
CA PHE A 132 4.96 -11.03 8.65
C PHE A 132 4.39 -11.98 7.59
N HIS A 133 3.30 -12.69 7.87
CA HIS A 133 2.70 -13.63 6.91
C HIS A 133 2.23 -12.95 5.62
N VAL A 134 1.81 -11.70 5.69
CA VAL A 134 1.33 -10.95 4.51
C VAL A 134 2.47 -10.34 3.71
N LEU A 135 3.42 -9.67 4.37
CA LEU A 135 4.45 -8.86 3.70
C LEU A 135 5.75 -9.62 3.45
N PHE A 136 6.09 -10.61 4.29
CA PHE A 136 7.35 -11.33 4.15
C PHE A 136 7.53 -12.03 2.80
N PRO A 137 6.52 -12.71 2.21
CA PRO A 137 6.67 -13.32 0.89
C PRO A 137 7.00 -12.30 -0.22
N ILE A 138 6.53 -11.06 -0.08
CA ILE A 138 6.82 -9.98 -1.03
C ILE A 138 8.27 -9.55 -0.88
N ILE A 139 8.73 -9.34 0.37
CA ILE A 139 10.12 -8.98 0.66
C ILE A 139 11.06 -10.12 0.23
N GLU A 140 10.74 -11.37 0.59
CA GLU A 140 11.55 -12.56 0.28
C GLU A 140 11.80 -12.71 -1.23
N ALA A 141 10.83 -12.35 -2.07
CA ALA A 141 10.97 -12.42 -3.52
C ALA A 141 12.09 -11.55 -4.12
N HIS A 142 12.60 -10.57 -3.36
CA HIS A 142 13.69 -9.67 -3.75
C HIS A 142 15.07 -10.10 -3.22
N PHE A 143 15.16 -11.23 -2.51
CA PHE A 143 16.41 -11.70 -1.91
C PHE A 143 16.72 -13.13 -2.33
N GLU A 144 18.01 -13.42 -2.57
CA GLU A 144 18.49 -14.78 -2.79
C GLU A 144 18.47 -15.60 -1.49
N GLN A 145 18.74 -14.95 -0.36
CA GLN A 145 18.80 -15.59 0.95
C GLN A 145 17.62 -15.15 1.83
N LYS A 146 16.89 -16.13 2.32
CA LYS A 146 15.74 -15.91 3.23
C LYS A 146 16.14 -15.18 4.52
N GLN A 147 17.38 -15.32 4.97
CA GLN A 147 17.86 -14.66 6.18
C GLN A 147 17.97 -13.15 6.00
N ASP A 148 18.42 -12.67 4.83
CA ASP A 148 18.51 -11.23 4.51
C ASP A 148 17.12 -10.60 4.44
N ALA A 149 16.15 -11.28 3.80
CA ALA A 149 14.77 -10.87 3.78
C ALA A 149 14.17 -10.71 5.20
N LYS A 150 14.50 -11.64 6.12
CA LYS A 150 14.07 -11.55 7.52
C LYS A 150 14.66 -10.34 8.24
N GLN A 151 15.94 -10.04 8.02
CA GLN A 151 16.58 -8.87 8.60
C GLN A 151 15.94 -7.57 8.11
N VAL A 152 15.67 -7.47 6.81
CA VAL A 152 14.98 -6.32 6.22
C VAL A 152 13.58 -6.17 6.80
N PHE A 153 12.79 -7.26 6.88
CA PHE A 153 11.48 -7.20 7.51
C PHE A 153 11.54 -6.67 8.95
N LEU A 154 12.49 -7.17 9.76
CA LEU A 154 12.65 -6.73 11.14
C LEU A 154 13.02 -5.25 11.25
N LEU A 155 13.88 -4.76 10.35
CA LEU A 155 14.26 -3.36 10.27
C LEU A 155 13.06 -2.47 9.94
N LEU A 156 12.29 -2.84 8.90
CA LEU A 156 11.07 -2.13 8.50
C LEU A 156 10.02 -2.13 9.61
N PHE A 157 9.82 -3.29 10.25
CA PHE A 157 8.86 -3.42 11.35
C PHE A 157 9.24 -2.54 12.56
N ASN A 158 10.51 -2.54 12.96
CA ASN A 158 10.98 -1.71 14.07
C ASN A 158 10.89 -0.21 13.74
N LYS A 159 11.13 0.18 12.47
CA LYS A 159 10.95 1.56 12.00
C LYS A 159 9.48 1.96 12.07
N ALA A 160 8.59 1.08 11.62
CA ALA A 160 7.15 1.29 11.68
C ALA A 160 6.63 1.40 13.12
N LEU A 161 7.06 0.55 14.04
CA LEU A 161 6.71 0.65 15.46
C LEU A 161 7.08 2.01 16.07
N LYS A 162 8.30 2.48 15.81
CA LYS A 162 8.74 3.80 16.31
C LYS A 162 7.91 4.95 15.73
N LYS A 163 7.51 4.81 14.47
CA LYS A 163 6.74 5.84 13.76
C LYS A 163 5.25 5.78 14.10
N SER A 164 4.69 4.61 14.35
CA SER A 164 3.25 4.42 14.61
C SER A 164 2.75 5.17 15.85
N GLY A 165 3.59 5.39 16.86
CA GLY A 165 3.26 6.23 18.01
C GLY A 165 2.75 7.62 17.61
N LYS A 166 3.39 8.23 16.60
CA LYS A 166 2.96 9.54 16.08
C LYS A 166 1.58 9.51 15.39
N TYR A 167 1.14 8.35 14.94
CA TYR A 167 -0.18 8.16 14.32
C TYR A 167 -1.30 7.89 15.35
N ASN A 168 -0.94 7.48 16.58
CA ASN A 168 -1.90 7.21 17.66
C ASN A 168 -2.28 8.45 18.48
N GLU A 169 -1.54 9.56 18.40
CA GLU A 169 -1.74 10.75 19.23
C GLU A 169 -2.97 11.60 18.88
N LEU A 170 -3.86 11.12 17.98
CA LEU A 170 -5.06 11.83 17.54
C LEU A 170 -6.36 11.00 17.64
N VAL A 171 -6.41 9.99 18.50
CA VAL A 171 -7.66 9.26 18.82
C VAL A 171 -8.18 9.69 20.18
#